data_c6aa1456a0c4d0836d6aa80424e9876e
#
_entry.id   c6aa1456a0c4d0836d6aa80424e9876e
#
_cell.length_a   1.000
_cell.length_b   1.000
_cell.length_c   1.000
_cell.angle_alpha   90.00
_cell.angle_beta   90.00
_cell.angle_gamma   90.00
#
_symmetry.space_group_name_H-M   'P 1'
#
loop_
_entity.id
_entity.type
_entity.pdbx_description
1 polymer ?
#
loop_
_entity_poly.entity_id
_entity_poly.type
_entity_poly.pdbx_seq_one_letter_code
_entity_poly.pdbx_strand_id
1 'polypeptide(L)'
;DSYGNETIEEVTFTFIEEETQEVKVNSSYSTLDEVVAAVLQDITDNSMSKGQKARAIYKYAHSKIGYTGNSYTNSSEWQDEAFEALKVIKKNGYVAGDCFTYASVDRALLDGIGAECIWVDNQGARSGDHSWLLCNLGTGWYHFDSTRMRSGFSCFMKTDAEIQAYLDQGNYNYVRTVSKYPATPTTPYTY
;
A
#
# COMPACT_ATOMS: atom_id res chain seq x y z
N ASP A 1 28.88 74.73 4.27
CA ASP A 1 27.81 73.97 4.87
C ASP A 1 27.18 73.05 3.80
N SER A 2 27.64 71.82 3.77
CA SER A 2 27.16 70.83 2.83
C SER A 2 26.11 69.94 3.53
N TYR A 3 24.88 70.11 3.15
CA TYR A 3 23.82 69.19 3.52
C TYR A 3 23.78 68.05 2.49
N GLY A 4 24.11 66.88 2.94
CA GLY A 4 23.93 65.64 2.13
C GLY A 4 22.44 65.34 1.96
N ASN A 5 22.03 65.20 0.72
CA ASN A 5 20.74 64.64 0.37
C ASN A 5 20.82 63.12 0.51
N GLU A 6 20.13 62.58 1.52
CA GLU A 6 19.83 61.11 1.58
C GLU A 6 18.64 60.87 0.66
N THR A 7 18.90 60.09 -0.39
CA THR A 7 17.83 59.56 -1.25
C THR A 7 17.28 58.33 -0.59
N ILE A 8 16.04 58.40 -0.09
CA ILE A 8 15.32 57.23 0.43
C ILE A 8 14.74 56.52 -0.79
N GLU A 9 15.27 55.33 -1.12
CA GLU A 9 14.64 54.42 -2.08
C GLU A 9 13.49 53.72 -1.36
N GLU A 10 12.26 53.99 -1.79
CA GLU A 10 11.09 53.22 -1.38
C GLU A 10 11.11 51.85 -2.06
N VAL A 11 11.37 50.80 -1.29
CA VAL A 11 11.24 49.40 -1.76
C VAL A 11 9.79 48.95 -1.52
N THR A 12 9.01 48.90 -2.58
CA THR A 12 7.64 48.38 -2.54
C THR A 12 7.67 46.85 -2.60
N PHE A 13 7.34 46.17 -1.50
CA PHE A 13 7.11 44.75 -1.49
C PHE A 13 5.68 44.45 -1.95
N THR A 14 5.55 43.80 -3.12
CA THR A 14 4.27 43.25 -3.56
C THR A 14 4.15 41.84 -3.01
N PHE A 15 3.28 41.65 -2.03
CA PHE A 15 2.89 40.30 -1.62
C PHE A 15 2.02 39.71 -2.73
N ILE A 16 2.53 38.68 -3.38
CA ILE A 16 1.72 37.82 -4.24
C ILE A 16 1.01 36.86 -3.28
N GLU A 17 -0.30 37.05 -3.06
CA GLU A 17 -1.13 36.02 -2.47
C GLU A 17 -1.10 34.84 -3.42
N GLU A 18 -0.40 33.77 -3.04
CA GLU A 18 -0.61 32.45 -3.65
C GLU A 18 -2.08 32.08 -3.39
N GLU A 19 -2.91 32.20 -4.42
CA GLU A 19 -4.20 31.55 -4.43
C GLU A 19 -3.97 30.04 -4.19
N THR A 20 -4.22 29.61 -2.97
CA THR A 20 -4.42 28.18 -2.69
C THR A 20 -5.67 27.78 -3.46
N GLN A 21 -5.48 27.26 -4.67
CA GLN A 21 -6.53 26.58 -5.38
C GLN A 21 -6.94 25.39 -4.51
N GLU A 22 -8.10 25.49 -3.86
CA GLU A 22 -8.81 24.33 -3.36
C GLU A 22 -9.02 23.42 -4.57
N VAL A 23 -8.18 22.39 -4.68
CA VAL A 23 -8.40 21.28 -5.62
C VAL A 23 -9.71 20.65 -5.19
N LYS A 24 -10.81 21.03 -5.83
CA LYS A 24 -12.07 20.29 -5.73
C LYS A 24 -11.75 18.87 -6.17
N VAL A 25 -11.57 17.99 -5.19
CA VAL A 25 -11.38 16.56 -5.42
C VAL A 25 -12.67 16.08 -6.08
N ASN A 26 -12.63 15.98 -7.41
CA ASN A 26 -13.70 15.36 -8.17
C ASN A 26 -13.63 13.87 -7.80
N SER A 27 -14.60 13.38 -7.03
CA SER A 27 -14.60 12.05 -6.40
C SER A 27 -14.85 10.89 -7.37
N SER A 28 -14.74 11.10 -8.67
CA SER A 28 -14.90 10.07 -9.68
C SER A 28 -13.57 9.79 -10.38
N TYR A 29 -12.92 8.70 -9.97
CA TYR A 29 -11.77 8.15 -10.68
C TYR A 29 -12.25 7.31 -11.86
N SER A 30 -11.60 7.45 -13.02
CA SER A 30 -11.95 6.73 -14.26
C SER A 30 -11.08 5.49 -14.46
N THR A 31 -9.90 5.46 -13.86
CA THR A 31 -8.93 4.36 -13.98
C THR A 31 -8.34 3.96 -12.62
N LEU A 32 -7.81 2.73 -12.58
CA LEU A 32 -7.08 2.25 -11.40
C LEU A 32 -5.87 3.14 -11.08
N ASP A 33 -5.12 3.56 -12.12
CA ASP A 33 -3.92 4.38 -11.95
C ASP A 33 -4.24 5.75 -11.30
N GLU A 34 -5.37 6.36 -11.65
CA GLU A 34 -5.81 7.62 -11.06
C GLU A 34 -6.10 7.49 -9.55
N VAL A 35 -6.83 6.45 -9.14
CA VAL A 35 -7.13 6.26 -7.72
C VAL A 35 -5.91 5.81 -6.93
N VAL A 36 -5.02 4.99 -7.52
CA VAL A 36 -3.75 4.60 -6.93
C VAL A 36 -2.86 5.83 -6.68
N ALA A 37 -2.70 6.69 -7.69
CA ALA A 37 -1.91 7.92 -7.56
C ALA A 37 -2.48 8.83 -6.46
N ALA A 38 -3.80 9.00 -6.39
CA ALA A 38 -4.46 9.79 -5.37
C ALA A 38 -4.28 9.23 -3.95
N VAL A 39 -4.31 7.90 -3.79
CA VAL A 39 -4.05 7.26 -2.48
C VAL A 39 -2.59 7.40 -2.10
N LEU A 40 -1.66 7.14 -3.02
CA LEU A 40 -0.23 7.27 -2.75
C LEU A 40 0.16 8.69 -2.37
N GLN A 41 -0.45 9.70 -2.99
CA GLN A 41 -0.26 11.11 -2.61
C GLN A 41 -0.70 11.39 -1.17
N ASP A 42 -1.78 10.74 -0.69
CA ASP A 42 -2.26 10.93 0.68
C ASP A 42 -1.37 10.27 1.74
N ILE A 43 -0.71 9.16 1.40
CA ILE A 43 -0.04 8.29 2.40
C ILE A 43 1.49 8.25 2.28
N THR A 44 2.05 8.85 1.22
CA THR A 44 3.50 8.89 0.97
C THR A 44 3.97 10.27 0.57
N ASP A 45 5.27 10.50 0.69
CA ASP A 45 5.94 11.69 0.19
C ASP A 45 7.28 11.36 -0.50
N ASN A 46 7.92 12.37 -1.11
CA ASN A 46 9.16 12.19 -1.85
C ASN A 46 10.38 11.91 -0.97
N SER A 47 10.32 12.18 0.34
CA SER A 47 11.41 11.89 1.28
C SER A 47 11.44 10.43 1.72
N MET A 48 10.33 9.71 1.54
CA MET A 48 10.21 8.31 1.95
C MET A 48 11.01 7.38 1.04
N SER A 49 11.78 6.47 1.64
CA SER A 49 12.35 5.32 0.94
C SER A 49 11.24 4.40 0.40
N LYS A 50 11.57 3.54 -0.57
CA LYS A 50 10.60 2.56 -1.10
C LYS A 50 10.04 1.65 0.02
N GLY A 51 10.87 1.25 0.99
CA GLY A 51 10.44 0.48 2.16
C GLY A 51 9.48 1.23 3.07
N GLN A 52 9.72 2.53 3.30
CA GLN A 52 8.80 3.37 4.07
C GLN A 52 7.46 3.55 3.36
N LYS A 53 7.47 3.73 2.03
CA LYS A 53 6.24 3.77 1.22
C LYS A 53 5.48 2.45 1.30
N ALA A 54 6.15 1.32 1.16
CA ALA A 54 5.53 0.00 1.32
C ALA A 54 4.93 -0.19 2.72
N ARG A 55 5.60 0.33 3.77
CA ARG A 55 5.03 0.30 5.13
C ARG A 55 3.79 1.17 5.28
N ALA A 56 3.74 2.32 4.63
CA ALA A 56 2.56 3.18 4.60
C ALA A 56 1.39 2.49 3.89
N ILE A 57 1.65 1.83 2.76
CA ILE A 57 0.68 1.02 2.01
C ILE A 57 0.11 -0.10 2.90
N TYR A 58 0.98 -0.88 3.55
CA TYR A 58 0.57 -1.92 4.49
C TYR A 58 -0.40 -1.41 5.56
N LYS A 59 -0.02 -0.31 6.23
CA LYS A 59 -0.85 0.30 7.27
C LYS A 59 -2.18 0.83 6.72
N TYR A 60 -2.15 1.40 5.53
CA TYR A 60 -3.34 1.91 4.87
C TYR A 60 -4.35 0.78 4.60
N ALA A 61 -3.97 -0.24 3.85
CA ALA A 61 -4.85 -1.36 3.54
C ALA A 61 -5.32 -2.07 4.82
N HIS A 62 -4.40 -2.36 5.75
CA HIS A 62 -4.74 -2.95 7.05
C HIS A 62 -5.79 -2.16 7.83
N SER A 63 -5.76 -0.82 7.77
CA SER A 63 -6.69 0.05 8.51
C SER A 63 -8.00 0.31 7.77
N LYS A 64 -7.97 0.31 6.44
CA LYS A 64 -9.08 0.74 5.58
C LYS A 64 -9.96 -0.39 5.07
N ILE A 65 -9.49 -1.64 5.19
CA ILE A 65 -10.26 -2.82 4.77
C ILE A 65 -10.66 -3.61 6.02
N GLY A 66 -11.93 -3.99 6.12
CA GLY A 66 -12.43 -4.87 7.16
C GLY A 66 -12.71 -6.27 6.62
N TYR A 67 -12.24 -7.29 7.33
CA TYR A 67 -12.40 -8.68 6.87
C TYR A 67 -13.82 -9.18 7.05
N THR A 68 -14.44 -9.66 5.97
CA THR A 68 -15.82 -10.21 5.96
C THR A 68 -15.90 -11.65 5.43
N GLY A 69 -14.85 -12.17 4.83
CA GLY A 69 -14.81 -13.50 4.22
C GLY A 69 -15.40 -13.57 2.80
N ASN A 70 -15.74 -12.42 2.21
CA ASN A 70 -16.16 -12.30 0.81
C ASN A 70 -15.42 -11.13 0.18
N SER A 71 -15.00 -11.27 -1.09
CA SER A 71 -14.44 -10.18 -1.90
C SER A 71 -15.44 -9.02 -2.00
N TYR A 72 -14.93 -7.83 -2.22
CA TYR A 72 -15.78 -6.65 -2.36
C TYR A 72 -16.58 -6.67 -3.68
N THR A 73 -15.97 -7.12 -4.75
CA THR A 73 -16.63 -7.30 -6.05
C THR A 73 -16.88 -8.80 -6.33
N ASN A 74 -17.59 -9.07 -7.43
CA ASN A 74 -17.73 -10.43 -7.98
C ASN A 74 -16.73 -10.71 -9.12
N SER A 75 -15.76 -9.81 -9.37
CA SER A 75 -14.73 -10.00 -10.38
C SER A 75 -13.66 -10.97 -9.89
N SER A 76 -13.16 -11.82 -10.78
CA SER A 76 -11.94 -12.61 -10.56
C SER A 76 -10.66 -11.83 -10.88
N GLU A 77 -10.80 -10.65 -11.51
CA GLU A 77 -9.69 -9.80 -11.91
C GLU A 77 -9.29 -8.89 -10.75
N TRP A 78 -8.07 -9.01 -10.27
CA TRP A 78 -7.58 -8.23 -9.13
C TRP A 78 -7.59 -6.72 -9.39
N GLN A 79 -7.45 -6.29 -10.65
CA GLN A 79 -7.49 -4.88 -11.04
C GLN A 79 -8.88 -4.27 -10.78
N ASP A 80 -9.94 -5.00 -11.13
CA ASP A 80 -11.32 -4.57 -10.90
C ASP A 80 -11.62 -4.49 -9.40
N GLU A 81 -11.19 -5.52 -8.65
CA GLU A 81 -11.34 -5.55 -7.20
C GLU A 81 -10.62 -4.37 -6.53
N ALA A 82 -9.35 -4.13 -6.89
CA ALA A 82 -8.57 -3.01 -6.37
C ALA A 82 -9.19 -1.65 -6.72
N PHE A 83 -9.64 -1.47 -7.97
CA PHE A 83 -10.22 -0.22 -8.43
C PHE A 83 -11.48 0.14 -7.65
N GLU A 84 -12.43 -0.78 -7.57
CA GLU A 84 -13.68 -0.54 -6.87
C GLU A 84 -13.47 -0.38 -5.36
N ALA A 85 -12.60 -1.19 -4.74
CA ALA A 85 -12.27 -1.07 -3.32
C ALA A 85 -11.63 0.30 -3.00
N LEU A 86 -10.63 0.74 -3.78
CA LEU A 86 -9.95 2.02 -3.57
C LEU A 86 -10.89 3.22 -3.77
N LYS A 87 -11.78 3.19 -4.76
CA LYS A 87 -12.82 4.22 -4.94
C LYS A 87 -13.72 4.34 -3.71
N VAL A 88 -14.16 3.20 -3.19
CA VAL A 88 -15.01 3.19 -1.99
C VAL A 88 -14.27 3.67 -0.76
N ILE A 89 -13.01 3.28 -0.58
CA ILE A 89 -12.17 3.79 0.51
C ILE A 89 -12.01 5.31 0.40
N LYS A 90 -11.72 5.84 -0.79
CA LYS A 90 -11.58 7.30 -1.00
C LYS A 90 -12.88 8.04 -0.72
N LYS A 91 -14.04 7.46 -1.03
CA LYS A 91 -15.36 8.08 -0.83
C LYS A 91 -15.84 7.96 0.60
N ASN A 92 -15.71 6.77 1.21
CA ASN A 92 -16.36 6.42 2.48
C ASN A 92 -15.36 6.23 3.63
N GLY A 93 -14.04 6.24 3.35
CA GLY A 93 -12.98 6.01 4.33
C GLY A 93 -12.72 4.55 4.67
N TYR A 94 -13.51 3.60 4.13
CA TYR A 94 -13.47 2.19 4.50
C TYR A 94 -14.18 1.31 3.45
N VAL A 95 -13.75 0.05 3.32
CA VAL A 95 -14.40 -1.00 2.54
C VAL A 95 -14.40 -2.34 3.31
N ALA A 96 -15.38 -3.19 3.07
CA ALA A 96 -15.41 -4.57 3.56
C ALA A 96 -14.92 -5.52 2.45
N GLY A 97 -14.12 -6.52 2.81
CA GLY A 97 -13.58 -7.47 1.83
C GLY A 97 -12.93 -8.69 2.49
N ASP A 98 -12.31 -9.54 1.70
CA ASP A 98 -11.54 -10.71 2.13
C ASP A 98 -10.05 -10.60 1.75
N CYS A 99 -9.31 -11.70 1.84
CA CYS A 99 -7.88 -11.72 1.48
C CYS A 99 -7.63 -11.33 0.03
N PHE A 100 -8.53 -11.61 -0.89
CA PHE A 100 -8.42 -11.19 -2.29
C PHE A 100 -8.52 -9.67 -2.42
N THR A 101 -9.45 -9.02 -1.69
CA THR A 101 -9.56 -7.55 -1.65
C THR A 101 -8.29 -6.92 -1.08
N TYR A 102 -7.75 -7.46 0.03
CA TYR A 102 -6.50 -6.96 0.60
C TYR A 102 -5.33 -7.10 -0.37
N ALA A 103 -5.12 -8.29 -0.93
CA ALA A 103 -4.02 -8.56 -1.86
C ALA A 103 -4.12 -7.72 -3.15
N SER A 104 -5.34 -7.49 -3.64
CA SER A 104 -5.59 -6.64 -4.82
C SER A 104 -5.23 -5.19 -4.57
N VAL A 105 -5.65 -4.62 -3.44
CA VAL A 105 -5.32 -3.25 -3.03
C VAL A 105 -3.82 -3.12 -2.74
N ASP A 106 -3.23 -4.06 -2.01
CA ASP A 106 -1.79 -4.09 -1.74
C ASP A 106 -1.00 -4.08 -3.05
N ARG A 107 -1.37 -4.95 -4.00
CA ARG A 107 -0.70 -5.05 -5.29
C ARG A 107 -0.78 -3.75 -6.09
N ALA A 108 -1.97 -3.17 -6.23
CA ALA A 108 -2.15 -1.93 -6.99
C ALA A 108 -1.28 -0.79 -6.43
N LEU A 109 -1.24 -0.63 -5.11
CA LEU A 109 -0.45 0.41 -4.47
C LEU A 109 1.06 0.13 -4.50
N LEU A 110 1.47 -1.13 -4.38
CA LEU A 110 2.87 -1.55 -4.51
C LEU A 110 3.39 -1.37 -5.94
N ASP A 111 2.61 -1.76 -6.95
CA ASP A 111 2.93 -1.53 -8.36
C ASP A 111 3.08 -0.01 -8.62
N GLY A 112 2.23 0.82 -8.01
CA GLY A 112 2.29 2.29 -8.09
C GLY A 112 3.55 2.93 -7.51
N ILE A 113 4.26 2.26 -6.61
CA ILE A 113 5.60 2.68 -6.13
C ILE A 113 6.76 1.98 -6.85
N GLY A 114 6.49 1.23 -7.92
CA GLY A 114 7.46 0.49 -8.71
C GLY A 114 8.07 -0.71 -7.97
N ALA A 115 7.29 -1.39 -7.12
CA ALA A 115 7.64 -2.69 -6.58
C ALA A 115 7.29 -3.80 -7.57
N GLU A 116 8.00 -4.92 -7.52
CA GLU A 116 7.63 -6.14 -8.23
C GLU A 116 6.78 -7.01 -7.31
N CYS A 117 5.64 -7.53 -7.80
CA CYS A 117 4.75 -8.35 -7.03
C CYS A 117 4.43 -9.67 -7.71
N ILE A 118 4.44 -10.77 -6.94
CA ILE A 118 3.98 -12.09 -7.36
C ILE A 118 2.80 -12.48 -6.48
N TRP A 119 1.72 -12.92 -7.12
CA TRP A 119 0.56 -13.46 -6.41
C TRP A 119 0.86 -14.83 -5.84
N VAL A 120 0.51 -15.07 -4.57
CA VAL A 120 0.68 -16.35 -3.88
C VAL A 120 -0.66 -16.83 -3.36
N ASP A 121 -1.00 -18.07 -3.67
CA ASP A 121 -2.22 -18.72 -3.18
C ASP A 121 -1.87 -19.83 -2.19
N ASN A 122 -2.67 -19.90 -1.13
CA ASN A 122 -2.62 -20.99 -0.18
C ASN A 122 -3.07 -22.31 -0.84
N GLN A 123 -2.29 -23.36 -0.60
CA GLN A 123 -2.56 -24.71 -1.10
C GLN A 123 -2.88 -25.70 0.02
N GLY A 124 -3.20 -25.23 1.22
CA GLY A 124 -3.46 -26.07 2.39
C GLY A 124 -4.92 -26.47 2.53
N ALA A 125 -5.20 -27.76 2.65
CA ALA A 125 -6.53 -28.34 2.77
C ALA A 125 -7.32 -27.94 4.04
N ARG A 126 -6.74 -27.17 4.95
CA ARG A 126 -7.35 -26.82 6.25
C ARG A 126 -7.82 -25.38 6.39
N SER A 127 -7.44 -24.49 5.47
CA SER A 127 -7.53 -23.04 5.71
C SER A 127 -8.59 -22.30 4.91
N GLY A 128 -9.30 -22.94 3.99
CA GLY A 128 -9.94 -22.18 2.94
C GLY A 128 -8.87 -21.45 2.08
N ASP A 129 -9.30 -20.84 1.01
CA ASP A 129 -8.41 -20.11 0.11
C ASP A 129 -7.89 -18.85 0.80
N HIS A 130 -6.59 -18.64 0.74
CA HIS A 130 -5.94 -17.41 1.19
C HIS A 130 -4.96 -16.94 0.11
N SER A 131 -5.02 -15.65 -0.22
CA SER A 131 -4.18 -15.02 -1.22
C SER A 131 -3.38 -13.89 -0.59
N TRP A 132 -2.11 -13.77 -0.98
CA TRP A 132 -1.22 -12.68 -0.57
C TRP A 132 -0.15 -12.43 -1.63
N LEU A 133 0.85 -11.61 -1.35
CA LEU A 133 1.91 -11.27 -2.29
C LEU A 133 3.29 -11.69 -1.79
N LEU A 134 4.17 -12.01 -2.74
CA LEU A 134 5.61 -11.78 -2.61
C LEU A 134 5.92 -10.43 -3.24
N CYS A 135 6.63 -9.57 -2.52
CA CYS A 135 6.98 -8.23 -2.93
C CYS A 135 8.50 -8.06 -2.95
N ASN A 136 9.03 -7.47 -4.02
CA ASN A 136 10.44 -7.11 -4.17
C ASN A 136 10.58 -5.60 -4.31
N LEU A 137 11.22 -4.98 -3.33
CA LEU A 137 11.51 -3.54 -3.31
C LEU A 137 12.92 -3.21 -3.85
N GLY A 138 13.60 -4.19 -4.46
CA GLY A 138 14.96 -4.09 -4.98
C GLY A 138 16.02 -4.80 -4.14
N THR A 139 15.63 -5.47 -3.04
CA THR A 139 16.54 -6.16 -2.10
C THR A 139 16.24 -7.65 -1.95
N GLY A 140 15.34 -8.18 -2.76
CA GLY A 140 14.89 -9.56 -2.71
C GLY A 140 13.38 -9.68 -2.47
N TRP A 141 12.88 -10.90 -2.52
CA TRP A 141 11.47 -11.21 -2.38
C TRP A 141 11.10 -11.42 -0.90
N TYR A 142 10.00 -10.82 -0.45
CA TYR A 142 9.48 -10.97 0.90
C TYR A 142 7.97 -11.13 0.86
N HIS A 143 7.41 -11.85 1.83
CA HIS A 143 5.96 -11.97 1.97
C HIS A 143 5.34 -10.66 2.43
N PHE A 144 4.27 -10.27 1.77
CA PHE A 144 3.52 -9.06 2.05
C PHE A 144 2.02 -9.38 2.07
N ASP A 145 1.38 -9.14 3.21
CA ASP A 145 -0.06 -9.37 3.38
C ASP A 145 -0.59 -8.45 4.48
N SER A 146 -1.40 -7.50 4.11
CA SER A 146 -2.03 -6.56 5.04
C SER A 146 -3.33 -7.08 5.65
N THR A 147 -3.77 -8.29 5.31
CA THR A 147 -4.97 -8.91 5.89
C THR A 147 -4.89 -8.96 7.42
N ARG A 148 -5.98 -8.61 8.08
CA ARG A 148 -6.08 -8.68 9.55
C ARG A 148 -6.15 -10.11 10.03
N MET A 149 -5.03 -10.63 10.53
CA MET A 149 -4.97 -11.96 11.11
C MET A 149 -5.48 -11.96 12.56
N ARG A 150 -6.33 -12.94 12.92
CA ARG A 150 -6.84 -13.11 14.29
C ARG A 150 -5.72 -13.35 15.31
N SER A 151 -4.61 -13.95 14.86
CA SER A 151 -3.40 -14.16 15.68
C SER A 151 -2.63 -12.88 16.01
N GLY A 152 -2.96 -11.76 15.35
CA GLY A 152 -2.18 -10.52 15.44
C GLY A 152 -0.86 -10.57 14.67
N PHE A 153 -0.60 -11.62 13.88
CA PHE A 153 0.60 -11.73 13.06
C PHE A 153 0.60 -10.65 11.97
N SER A 154 1.72 -9.93 11.87
CA SER A 154 1.94 -8.91 10.84
C SER A 154 2.84 -9.48 9.75
N CYS A 155 2.28 -9.71 8.57
CA CYS A 155 3.01 -10.21 7.40
C CYS A 155 3.53 -9.06 6.52
N PHE A 156 4.28 -8.14 7.13
CA PHE A 156 4.98 -7.08 6.41
C PHE A 156 6.41 -7.49 6.11
N MET A 157 6.74 -7.72 4.85
CA MET A 157 8.09 -8.03 4.36
C MET A 157 8.74 -9.18 5.15
N LYS A 158 8.02 -10.31 5.26
CA LYS A 158 8.48 -11.50 5.99
C LYS A 158 9.28 -12.43 5.11
N THR A 159 10.30 -13.07 5.70
CA THR A 159 11.09 -14.15 5.06
C THR A 159 10.34 -15.49 5.12
N ASP A 160 10.76 -16.46 4.31
CA ASP A 160 10.28 -17.85 4.39
C ASP A 160 10.47 -18.45 5.79
N ALA A 161 11.60 -18.14 6.45
CA ALA A 161 11.88 -18.61 7.80
C ALA A 161 10.91 -18.03 8.84
N GLU A 162 10.55 -16.74 8.73
CA GLU A 162 9.57 -16.11 9.62
C GLU A 162 8.15 -16.66 9.38
N ILE A 163 7.79 -16.93 8.11
CA ILE A 163 6.53 -17.60 7.78
C ILE A 163 6.51 -19.03 8.32
N GLN A 164 7.61 -19.77 8.18
CA GLN A 164 7.68 -21.14 8.72
C GLN A 164 7.53 -21.15 10.25
N ALA A 165 8.21 -20.24 10.96
CA ALA A 165 8.07 -20.08 12.40
C ALA A 165 6.61 -19.77 12.83
N TYR A 166 5.86 -19.03 12.01
CA TYR A 166 4.43 -18.79 12.24
C TYR A 166 3.59 -20.07 12.02
N LEU A 167 3.90 -20.85 10.97
CA LEU A 167 3.22 -22.12 10.68
C LEU A 167 3.49 -23.18 11.76
N ASP A 168 4.71 -23.23 12.31
CA ASP A 168 5.13 -24.17 13.37
C ASP A 168 4.36 -23.94 14.69
N GLN A 169 3.74 -22.79 14.88
CA GLN A 169 2.83 -22.50 15.98
C GLN A 169 1.40 -23.06 15.78
N GLY A 170 1.17 -23.85 14.73
CA GLY A 170 -0.11 -24.44 14.41
C GLY A 170 -1.01 -23.55 13.52
N ASN A 171 -0.48 -22.46 13.00
CA ASN A 171 -1.17 -21.63 12.00
C ASN A 171 -1.05 -22.27 10.60
N TYR A 172 -1.90 -21.88 9.66
CA TYR A 172 -1.96 -22.51 8.32
C TYR A 172 -2.25 -21.54 7.18
N ASN A 173 -2.40 -20.25 7.46
CA ASN A 173 -2.79 -19.25 6.44
C ASN A 173 -1.78 -19.12 5.29
N TYR A 174 -0.49 -19.38 5.53
CA TYR A 174 0.58 -19.19 4.55
C TYR A 174 1.17 -20.51 4.01
N VAL A 175 0.44 -21.61 4.09
CA VAL A 175 0.86 -22.89 3.49
C VAL A 175 0.87 -22.75 1.96
N ARG A 176 2.00 -23.07 1.32
CA ARG A 176 2.18 -22.96 -0.13
C ARG A 176 3.17 -23.98 -0.66
N THR A 177 3.19 -24.18 -1.96
CA THR A 177 4.24 -24.95 -2.64
C THR A 177 5.47 -24.05 -2.85
N VAL A 178 6.42 -24.08 -1.91
CA VAL A 178 7.59 -23.18 -1.88
C VAL A 178 8.36 -23.16 -3.20
N SER A 179 8.54 -24.31 -3.84
CA SER A 179 9.29 -24.43 -5.11
C SER A 179 8.66 -23.70 -6.31
N LYS A 180 7.43 -23.22 -6.19
CA LYS A 180 6.76 -22.41 -7.24
C LYS A 180 7.16 -20.95 -7.22
N TYR A 181 7.80 -20.48 -6.16
CA TYR A 181 8.07 -19.08 -5.91
C TYR A 181 9.57 -18.82 -5.70
N PRO A 182 10.07 -17.62 -5.97
CA PRO A 182 11.44 -17.25 -5.63
C PRO A 182 11.66 -17.37 -4.13
N ALA A 183 12.84 -17.82 -3.72
CA ALA A 183 13.23 -17.88 -2.32
C ALA A 183 13.37 -16.47 -1.74
N THR A 184 13.00 -16.32 -0.47
CA THR A 184 13.23 -15.07 0.25
C THR A 184 14.65 -15.00 0.80
N PRO A 185 15.20 -13.81 1.10
CA PRO A 185 16.45 -13.68 1.84
C PRO A 185 16.39 -14.38 3.21
N THR A 186 17.55 -14.76 3.73
CA THR A 186 17.66 -15.38 5.06
C THR A 186 17.59 -14.38 6.22
N THR A 187 17.86 -13.09 5.92
CA THR A 187 17.82 -12.00 6.90
C THR A 187 16.47 -11.28 6.84
N PRO A 188 15.89 -10.94 8.01
CA PRO A 188 14.68 -10.11 8.07
C PRO A 188 14.85 -8.79 7.33
N TYR A 189 13.75 -8.27 6.80
CA TYR A 189 13.72 -7.00 6.09
C TYR A 189 14.00 -5.82 7.05
N THR A 190 14.84 -4.89 6.62
CA THR A 190 15.14 -3.62 7.32
C THR A 190 14.94 -2.44 6.36
N TYR A 191 14.43 -1.29 6.86
CA TYR A 191 14.16 -0.07 6.08
C TYR A 191 14.48 1.20 6.86
#